data_f1e46ddae3289c692e2c988b916047d7
#
_entry.id   f1e46ddae3289c692e2c988b916047d7
#
_cell.length_a   1.000
_cell.length_b   1.000
_cell.length_c   1.000
_cell.angle_alpha   90.00
_cell.angle_beta   90.00
_cell.angle_gamma   90.00
#
_symmetry.space_group_name_H-M   'P 1'
#
loop_
_entity.id
_entity.type
_entity.pdbx_description
1 polymer ?
#
loop_
_entity_poly.entity_id
_entity_poly.type
_entity_poly.pdbx_seq_one_letter_code
_entity_poly.pdbx_strand_id
1 'polypeptide(L)'
;MAYKEKDTKKWTAQWFETNAKGEKKKRRKRGFETKREALEYERQKKLNNSRSMDMKLSEFMEVYFEDKQNELKERTMKNKRYMMEQHIVPYFGNQMMSEITAGQIIQWQNEMQTKGFSEAYLRMIQNQLTSLYTHASKIYDLHANPCKKVKRMGSSDNRSLDFWTIDEYQKFI
;
A
#
# COMPACT_ATOMS: atom_id res chain seq x y z
N MET A 1 16.78 3.01 -24.70
CA MET A 1 17.79 2.52 -25.65
C MET A 1 19.17 2.85 -25.12
N ALA A 2 20.02 1.82 -24.99
CA ALA A 2 21.42 2.04 -24.59
C ALA A 2 22.20 2.63 -25.77
N TYR A 3 23.02 3.64 -25.52
CA TYR A 3 23.87 4.27 -26.53
C TYR A 3 25.30 4.44 -26.00
N LYS A 4 26.27 4.52 -26.94
CA LYS A 4 27.67 4.71 -26.59
C LYS A 4 27.97 6.20 -26.53
N GLU A 5 28.56 6.65 -25.44
CA GLU A 5 28.98 8.04 -25.25
C GLU A 5 30.23 8.34 -26.10
N LYS A 6 30.28 9.49 -26.77
CA LYS A 6 31.39 9.82 -27.69
C LYS A 6 32.71 10.09 -26.93
N ASP A 7 32.59 10.72 -25.76
CA ASP A 7 33.77 11.18 -25.00
C ASP A 7 34.43 10.06 -24.16
N THR A 8 33.63 9.22 -23.52
CA THR A 8 34.14 8.20 -22.58
C THR A 8 34.22 6.80 -23.19
N LYS A 9 33.75 6.61 -24.42
CA LYS A 9 33.61 5.29 -25.09
C LYS A 9 32.81 4.24 -24.29
N LYS A 10 32.20 4.63 -23.17
CA LYS A 10 31.37 3.77 -22.31
C LYS A 10 29.91 3.81 -22.73
N TRP A 11 29.15 2.78 -22.34
CA TRP A 11 27.72 2.67 -22.64
C TRP A 11 26.89 3.32 -21.56
N THR A 12 25.78 3.92 -21.98
CA THR A 12 24.78 4.58 -21.13
C THR A 12 23.43 3.91 -21.28
N ALA A 13 22.85 3.47 -20.15
CA ALA A 13 21.49 2.98 -20.08
C ALA A 13 20.52 4.16 -19.89
N GLN A 14 19.35 4.07 -20.55
CA GLN A 14 18.34 5.13 -20.50
C GLN A 14 16.95 4.50 -20.36
N TRP A 15 16.20 4.96 -19.38
CA TRP A 15 14.84 4.51 -19.14
C TRP A 15 13.93 5.69 -18.77
N PHE A 16 12.63 5.44 -18.77
CA PHE A 16 11.63 6.38 -18.26
C PHE A 16 11.12 5.88 -16.91
N GLU A 17 11.10 6.74 -15.93
CA GLU A 17 10.41 6.55 -14.67
C GLU A 17 9.07 7.28 -14.72
N THR A 18 8.00 6.63 -14.31
CA THR A 18 6.69 7.27 -14.17
C THR A 18 6.49 7.60 -12.70
N ASN A 19 6.30 8.89 -12.37
CA ASN A 19 5.99 9.27 -11.00
C ASN A 19 4.50 8.98 -10.68
N ALA A 20 4.12 9.13 -9.42
CA ALA A 20 2.76 8.88 -8.94
C ALA A 20 1.67 9.73 -9.63
N LYS A 21 2.05 10.86 -10.23
CA LYS A 21 1.16 11.73 -11.02
C LYS A 21 1.07 11.32 -12.51
N GLY A 22 1.64 10.16 -12.88
CA GLY A 22 1.64 9.70 -14.27
C GLY A 22 2.65 10.39 -15.19
N GLU A 23 3.48 11.30 -14.69
CA GLU A 23 4.47 12.00 -15.49
C GLU A 23 5.68 11.12 -15.75
N LYS A 24 6.10 11.02 -17.02
CA LYS A 24 7.28 10.24 -17.43
C LYS A 24 8.53 11.08 -17.34
N LYS A 25 9.42 10.75 -16.40
CA LYS A 25 10.73 11.40 -16.26
C LYS A 25 11.83 10.52 -16.85
N LYS A 26 12.64 11.08 -17.73
CA LYS A 26 13.74 10.38 -18.38
C LYS A 26 14.92 10.27 -17.41
N ARG A 27 15.39 9.04 -17.16
CA ARG A 27 16.57 8.74 -16.33
C ARG A 27 17.66 8.11 -17.16
N ARG A 28 18.91 8.32 -16.77
CA ARG A 28 20.07 7.72 -17.42
C ARG A 28 21.15 7.35 -16.40
N LYS A 29 21.83 6.24 -16.64
CA LYS A 29 23.02 5.81 -15.90
C LYS A 29 24.14 5.54 -16.89
N ARG A 30 25.28 6.13 -16.63
CA ARG A 30 26.49 6.08 -17.47
C ARG A 30 27.51 5.09 -16.88
N GLY A 31 28.51 4.71 -17.70
CA GLY A 31 29.70 4.03 -17.19
C GLY A 31 29.71 2.51 -17.38
N PHE A 32 28.80 1.94 -18.17
CA PHE A 32 28.82 0.51 -18.48
C PHE A 32 29.92 0.19 -19.51
N GLU A 33 30.64 -0.89 -19.30
CA GLU A 33 31.73 -1.32 -20.20
C GLU A 33 31.18 -1.94 -21.48
N THR A 34 30.07 -2.67 -21.38
CA THR A 34 29.45 -3.36 -22.51
C THR A 34 28.02 -2.87 -22.80
N LYS A 35 27.63 -2.97 -24.06
CA LYS A 35 26.25 -2.72 -24.49
C LYS A 35 25.25 -3.67 -23.79
N ARG A 36 25.67 -4.91 -23.57
CA ARG A 36 24.87 -5.96 -22.93
C ARG A 36 24.53 -5.58 -21.50
N GLU A 37 25.49 -5.13 -20.71
CA GLU A 37 25.26 -4.67 -19.34
C GLU A 37 24.32 -3.46 -19.28
N ALA A 38 24.52 -2.48 -20.17
CA ALA A 38 23.65 -1.32 -20.24
C ALA A 38 22.21 -1.69 -20.59
N LEU A 39 22.00 -2.62 -21.52
CA LEU A 39 20.69 -3.13 -21.90
C LEU A 39 20.03 -3.98 -20.79
N GLU A 40 20.82 -4.83 -20.13
CA GLU A 40 20.36 -5.63 -18.98
C GLU A 40 19.88 -4.72 -17.85
N TYR A 41 20.67 -3.69 -17.52
CA TYR A 41 20.30 -2.69 -16.52
C TYR A 41 19.04 -1.91 -16.92
N GLU A 42 18.92 -1.51 -18.18
CA GLU A 42 17.73 -0.87 -18.73
C GLU A 42 16.51 -1.78 -18.60
N ARG A 43 16.65 -3.08 -18.93
CA ARG A 43 15.61 -4.09 -18.81
C ARG A 43 15.17 -4.29 -17.36
N GLN A 44 16.14 -4.42 -16.44
CA GLN A 44 15.84 -4.54 -15.00
C GLN A 44 15.13 -3.29 -14.47
N LYS A 45 15.55 -2.09 -14.87
CA LYS A 45 14.90 -0.85 -14.48
C LYS A 45 13.50 -0.72 -15.07
N LYS A 46 13.27 -1.12 -16.31
CA LYS A 46 11.92 -1.17 -16.91
C LYS A 46 11.02 -2.18 -16.19
N LEU A 47 11.54 -3.37 -15.86
CA LEU A 47 10.82 -4.37 -15.08
C LEU A 47 10.52 -3.88 -13.65
N ASN A 48 11.44 -3.17 -13.03
CA ASN A 48 11.23 -2.59 -11.71
C ASN A 48 10.27 -1.39 -11.75
N ASN A 49 10.36 -0.53 -12.77
CA ASN A 49 9.40 0.58 -12.96
C ASN A 49 7.97 0.11 -13.24
N SER A 50 7.82 -1.02 -13.91
CA SER A 50 6.51 -1.68 -14.02
C SER A 50 6.10 -2.39 -12.72
N ARG A 51 6.99 -2.45 -11.71
CA ARG A 51 6.80 -3.17 -10.45
C ARG A 51 6.78 -2.28 -9.20
N SER A 52 7.25 -1.05 -9.29
CA SER A 52 7.37 -0.19 -8.11
C SER A 52 6.53 1.06 -8.25
N MET A 53 5.58 1.17 -7.41
CA MET A 53 5.01 2.42 -6.99
C MET A 53 6.01 3.04 -6.01
N ASP A 54 6.96 3.85 -6.52
CA ASP A 54 7.97 4.54 -5.71
C ASP A 54 7.34 5.72 -4.95
N MET A 55 6.43 5.38 -4.03
CA MET A 55 5.72 6.33 -3.19
C MET A 55 5.67 5.80 -1.77
N LYS A 56 5.83 6.68 -0.80
CA LYS A 56 5.64 6.34 0.61
C LYS A 56 4.18 6.02 0.90
N LEU A 57 3.94 5.15 1.87
CA LEU A 57 2.57 4.78 2.24
C LEU A 57 1.74 6.00 2.68
N SER A 58 2.34 6.95 3.43
CA SER A 58 1.65 8.18 3.83
C SER A 58 1.25 9.07 2.64
N GLU A 59 2.11 9.18 1.63
CA GLU A 59 1.81 9.94 0.41
C GLU A 59 0.71 9.25 -0.40
N PHE A 60 0.76 7.92 -0.53
CA PHE A 60 -0.26 7.15 -1.21
C PHE A 60 -1.62 7.19 -0.50
N MET A 61 -1.62 7.28 0.82
CA MET A 61 -2.84 7.44 1.59
C MET A 61 -3.61 8.71 1.17
N GLU A 62 -2.93 9.82 0.89
CA GLU A 62 -3.59 11.04 0.41
C GLU A 62 -4.20 10.82 -0.98
N VAL A 63 -3.45 10.20 -1.91
CA VAL A 63 -3.97 9.84 -3.24
C VAL A 63 -5.20 8.94 -3.13
N TYR A 64 -5.17 7.94 -2.24
CA TYR A 64 -6.30 7.06 -2.00
C TYR A 64 -7.55 7.82 -1.55
N PHE A 65 -7.40 8.81 -0.67
CA PHE A 65 -8.53 9.62 -0.20
C PHE A 65 -9.04 10.60 -1.26
N GLU A 66 -8.16 11.15 -2.08
CA GLU A 66 -8.55 11.96 -3.26
C GLU A 66 -9.39 11.11 -4.23
N ASP A 67 -8.94 9.90 -4.57
CA ASP A 67 -9.67 8.99 -5.46
C ASP A 67 -11.05 8.60 -4.89
N LYS A 68 -11.16 8.46 -3.57
CA LYS A 68 -12.37 7.99 -2.88
C LYS A 68 -13.31 9.11 -2.42
N GLN A 69 -12.98 10.39 -2.62
CA GLN A 69 -13.77 11.52 -2.13
C GLN A 69 -15.22 11.51 -2.61
N ASN A 70 -15.49 11.05 -3.83
CA ASN A 70 -16.82 11.01 -4.41
C ASN A 70 -17.58 9.69 -4.15
N GLU A 71 -16.88 8.65 -3.68
CA GLU A 71 -17.47 7.33 -3.42
C GLU A 71 -17.88 7.15 -1.94
N LEU A 72 -17.19 7.84 -1.02
CA LEU A 72 -17.36 7.66 0.42
C LEU A 72 -18.03 8.87 1.06
N LYS A 73 -18.94 8.60 2.01
CA LYS A 73 -19.50 9.64 2.86
C LYS A 73 -18.41 10.27 3.73
N GLU A 74 -18.51 11.58 3.99
CA GLU A 74 -17.54 12.36 4.76
C GLU A 74 -17.18 11.71 6.11
N ARG A 75 -18.19 11.25 6.87
CA ARG A 75 -17.97 10.55 8.15
C ARG A 75 -17.14 9.26 7.99
N THR A 76 -17.37 8.52 6.92
CA THR A 76 -16.61 7.29 6.62
C THR A 76 -15.16 7.64 6.29
N MET A 77 -14.94 8.70 5.52
CA MET A 77 -13.61 9.20 5.20
C MET A 77 -12.83 9.60 6.46
N LYS A 78 -13.44 10.40 7.34
CA LYS A 78 -12.84 10.83 8.62
C LYS A 78 -12.45 9.62 9.48
N ASN A 79 -13.35 8.64 9.63
CA ASN A 79 -13.07 7.46 10.43
C ASN A 79 -11.95 6.58 9.84
N LYS A 80 -11.93 6.41 8.51
CA LYS A 80 -10.87 5.66 7.83
C LYS A 80 -9.52 6.36 7.98
N ARG A 81 -9.48 7.67 7.76
CA ARG A 81 -8.27 8.49 7.92
C ARG A 81 -7.74 8.39 9.34
N TYR A 82 -8.59 8.60 10.34
CA TYR A 82 -8.22 8.47 11.75
C TYR A 82 -7.58 7.10 12.06
N MET A 83 -8.22 6.01 11.63
CA MET A 83 -7.65 4.67 11.86
C MET A 83 -6.30 4.47 11.18
N MET A 84 -6.12 4.97 9.96
CA MET A 84 -4.86 4.87 9.23
C MET A 84 -3.77 5.70 9.91
N GLU A 85 -4.05 6.94 10.29
CA GLU A 85 -3.11 7.84 10.96
C GLU A 85 -2.67 7.32 12.33
N GLN A 86 -3.59 6.74 13.10
CA GLN A 86 -3.28 6.25 14.45
C GLN A 86 -2.58 4.88 14.47
N HIS A 87 -2.87 4.01 13.51
CA HIS A 87 -2.46 2.60 13.62
C HIS A 87 -1.58 2.09 12.47
N ILE A 88 -1.54 2.77 11.33
CA ILE A 88 -0.81 2.33 10.15
C ILE A 88 0.37 3.24 9.84
N VAL A 89 0.12 4.55 9.77
CA VAL A 89 1.14 5.56 9.44
C VAL A 89 2.34 5.56 10.39
N PRO A 90 2.20 5.38 11.72
CA PRO A 90 3.36 5.32 12.62
C PRO A 90 4.34 4.18 12.29
N TYR A 91 3.86 3.09 11.70
CA TYR A 91 4.68 1.92 11.36
C TYR A 91 5.20 1.94 9.93
N PHE A 92 4.34 2.30 9.00
CA PHE A 92 4.59 2.14 7.56
C PHE A 92 4.64 3.45 6.78
N GLY A 93 4.25 4.56 7.38
CA GLY A 93 4.06 5.83 6.67
C GLY A 93 5.28 6.32 5.92
N ASN A 94 6.47 6.15 6.47
CA ASN A 94 7.74 6.56 5.86
C ASN A 94 8.36 5.51 4.93
N GLN A 95 7.78 4.30 4.85
CA GLN A 95 8.27 3.22 3.99
C GLN A 95 7.66 3.31 2.59
N MET A 96 8.43 2.89 1.60
CA MET A 96 7.91 2.76 0.24
C MET A 96 6.89 1.62 0.16
N MET A 97 5.76 1.85 -0.53
CA MET A 97 4.70 0.86 -0.70
C MET A 97 5.20 -0.48 -1.26
N SER A 98 6.22 -0.42 -2.14
CA SER A 98 6.85 -1.58 -2.76
C SER A 98 7.77 -2.38 -1.84
N GLU A 99 8.27 -1.77 -0.75
CA GLU A 99 9.26 -2.37 0.15
C GLU A 99 8.62 -3.03 1.38
N ILE A 100 7.37 -2.70 1.70
CA ILE A 100 6.67 -3.29 2.83
C ILE A 100 6.42 -4.78 2.58
N THR A 101 6.96 -5.60 3.47
CA THR A 101 6.92 -7.06 3.36
C THR A 101 5.79 -7.67 4.21
N ALA A 102 5.41 -8.91 3.86
CA ALA A 102 4.45 -9.67 4.67
C ALA A 102 4.97 -9.92 6.11
N GLY A 103 6.28 -10.09 6.28
CA GLY A 103 6.90 -10.25 7.60
C GLY A 103 6.72 -9.02 8.50
N GLN A 104 6.91 -7.82 7.95
CA GLN A 104 6.67 -6.58 8.68
C GLN A 104 5.19 -6.40 9.07
N ILE A 105 4.27 -6.82 8.19
CA ILE A 105 2.83 -6.79 8.51
C ILE A 105 2.52 -7.75 9.67
N ILE A 106 3.12 -8.95 9.71
CA ILE A 106 2.93 -9.89 10.82
C ILE A 106 3.47 -9.31 12.14
N GLN A 107 4.64 -8.67 12.12
CA GLN A 107 5.19 -8.00 13.31
C GLN A 107 4.25 -6.90 13.81
N TRP A 108 3.77 -6.05 12.91
CA TRP A 108 2.78 -5.02 13.23
C TRP A 108 1.46 -5.61 13.76
N GLN A 109 0.97 -6.72 13.20
CA GLN A 109 -0.22 -7.41 13.72
C GLN A 109 -0.01 -7.87 15.15
N ASN A 110 1.14 -8.49 15.46
CA ASN A 110 1.46 -8.94 16.81
C ASN A 110 1.45 -7.77 17.79
N GLU A 111 2.05 -6.64 17.42
CA GLU A 111 2.00 -5.43 18.26
C GLU A 111 0.58 -4.91 18.47
N MET A 112 -0.26 -4.88 17.40
CA MET A 112 -1.64 -4.43 17.55
C MET A 112 -2.44 -5.31 18.50
N GLN A 113 -2.22 -6.63 18.47
CA GLN A 113 -2.88 -7.58 19.36
C GLN A 113 -2.51 -7.37 20.84
N THR A 114 -1.29 -6.92 21.15
CA THR A 114 -0.89 -6.65 22.54
C THR A 114 -1.53 -5.40 23.15
N LYS A 115 -2.12 -4.53 22.31
CA LYS A 115 -2.74 -3.28 22.77
C LYS A 115 -4.14 -3.45 23.40
N GLY A 116 -4.66 -4.66 23.47
CA GLY A 116 -5.95 -4.94 24.11
C GLY A 116 -7.18 -4.46 23.32
N PHE A 117 -7.05 -4.22 22.03
CA PHE A 117 -8.19 -3.89 21.17
C PHE A 117 -9.12 -5.08 20.99
N SER A 118 -10.42 -4.80 20.79
CA SER A 118 -11.38 -5.85 20.46
C SER A 118 -11.06 -6.49 19.10
N GLU A 119 -11.42 -7.76 18.92
CA GLU A 119 -11.25 -8.52 17.69
C GLU A 119 -11.85 -7.80 16.46
N ALA A 120 -13.06 -7.23 16.63
CA ALA A 120 -13.72 -6.47 15.59
C ALA A 120 -12.92 -5.20 15.20
N TYR A 121 -12.36 -4.50 16.18
CA TYR A 121 -11.55 -3.29 15.92
C TYR A 121 -10.22 -3.63 15.23
N LEU A 122 -9.52 -4.69 15.68
CA LEU A 122 -8.31 -5.19 15.02
C LEU A 122 -8.58 -5.54 13.54
N ARG A 123 -9.74 -6.18 13.28
CA ARG A 123 -10.16 -6.47 11.91
C ARG A 123 -10.42 -5.21 11.10
N MET A 124 -11.04 -4.19 11.70
CA MET A 124 -11.27 -2.90 11.03
C MET A 124 -9.96 -2.23 10.66
N ILE A 125 -8.97 -2.19 11.55
CA ILE A 125 -7.63 -1.62 11.28
C ILE A 125 -6.96 -2.38 10.12
N GLN A 126 -6.94 -3.71 10.17
CA GLN A 126 -6.37 -4.54 9.10
C GLN A 126 -7.04 -4.29 7.75
N ASN A 127 -8.37 -4.11 7.75
CA ASN A 127 -9.12 -3.83 6.53
C ASN A 127 -8.72 -2.50 5.88
N GLN A 128 -8.29 -1.49 6.67
CA GLN A 128 -7.81 -0.22 6.10
C GLN A 128 -6.51 -0.45 5.31
N LEU A 129 -5.53 -1.15 5.88
CA LEU A 129 -4.28 -1.48 5.20
C LEU A 129 -4.54 -2.31 3.94
N THR A 130 -5.41 -3.32 4.05
CA THR A 130 -5.80 -4.17 2.91
C THR A 130 -6.49 -3.39 1.80
N SER A 131 -7.36 -2.43 2.16
CA SER A 131 -8.06 -1.57 1.19
C SER A 131 -7.08 -0.70 0.41
N LEU A 132 -6.10 -0.12 1.11
CA LEU A 132 -5.05 0.71 0.53
C LEU A 132 -4.23 -0.08 -0.50
N TYR A 133 -3.73 -1.25 -0.12
CA TYR A 133 -2.97 -2.12 -1.02
C TYR A 133 -3.81 -2.68 -2.18
N THR A 134 -5.08 -2.97 -1.95
CA THR A 134 -5.97 -3.43 -3.00
C THR A 134 -6.23 -2.34 -4.03
N HIS A 135 -6.42 -1.10 -3.58
CA HIS A 135 -6.57 0.05 -4.46
C HIS A 135 -5.29 0.30 -5.28
N ALA A 136 -4.13 0.31 -4.60
CA ALA A 136 -2.83 0.43 -5.26
C ALA A 136 -2.61 -0.64 -6.34
N SER A 137 -2.97 -1.89 -6.05
CA SER A 137 -2.80 -2.99 -7.01
C SER A 137 -3.77 -2.93 -8.18
N LYS A 138 -4.98 -2.37 -7.98
CA LYS A 138 -6.00 -2.30 -9.04
C LYS A 138 -5.83 -1.11 -9.97
N ILE A 139 -5.43 0.04 -9.44
CA ILE A 139 -5.46 1.32 -10.17
C ILE A 139 -4.03 1.77 -10.54
N TYR A 140 -3.06 1.48 -9.70
CA TYR A 140 -1.69 1.98 -9.83
C TYR A 140 -0.66 0.88 -10.12
N ASP A 141 -1.10 -0.29 -10.56
CA ASP A 141 -0.25 -1.41 -10.99
C ASP A 141 0.79 -1.85 -9.95
N LEU A 142 0.50 -1.71 -8.65
CA LEU A 142 1.34 -2.27 -7.61
C LEU A 142 1.29 -3.80 -7.67
N HIS A 143 2.35 -4.42 -8.17
CA HIS A 143 2.39 -5.86 -8.43
C HIS A 143 2.39 -6.73 -7.18
N ALA A 144 3.01 -6.27 -6.10
CA ALA A 144 3.12 -7.02 -4.86
C ALA A 144 2.14 -6.47 -3.82
N ASN A 145 1.09 -7.22 -3.50
CA ASN A 145 0.22 -6.92 -2.37
C ASN A 145 0.56 -7.84 -1.19
N PRO A 146 1.35 -7.36 -0.20
CA PRO A 146 1.78 -8.19 0.92
C PRO A 146 0.62 -8.61 1.83
N CYS A 147 -0.47 -7.85 1.86
CA CYS A 147 -1.66 -8.18 2.65
C CYS A 147 -2.35 -9.48 2.20
N LYS A 148 -2.17 -9.90 0.95
CA LYS A 148 -2.73 -11.17 0.45
C LYS A 148 -2.04 -12.40 1.04
N LYS A 149 -0.80 -12.25 1.51
CA LYS A 149 0.02 -13.34 2.06
C LYS A 149 -0.15 -13.53 3.56
N VAL A 150 -0.86 -12.60 4.21
CA VAL A 150 -1.00 -12.57 5.67
C VAL A 150 -2.43 -12.87 6.07
N LYS A 151 -2.60 -13.65 7.14
CA LYS A 151 -3.91 -13.89 7.75
C LYS A 151 -4.43 -12.58 8.33
N ARG A 152 -5.71 -12.32 8.19
CA ARG A 152 -6.34 -11.13 8.78
C ARG A 152 -6.38 -11.23 10.29
N MET A 153 -6.10 -10.10 10.97
CA MET A 153 -6.33 -9.99 12.42
C MET A 153 -7.82 -10.01 12.72
N GLY A 154 -8.12 -10.47 13.91
CA GLY A 154 -9.45 -10.39 14.48
C GLY A 154 -10.48 -11.29 13.83
N SER A 155 -11.60 -11.42 14.46
CA SER A 155 -12.78 -12.11 13.93
C SER A 155 -13.90 -11.12 13.62
N SER A 156 -14.74 -11.42 12.65
CA SER A 156 -16.06 -10.82 12.59
C SER A 156 -16.90 -11.53 13.63
N ASP A 157 -17.08 -10.87 14.75
CA ASP A 157 -17.96 -11.37 15.78
C ASP A 157 -19.38 -11.47 15.18
N ASN A 158 -19.82 -12.67 14.95
CA ASN A 158 -21.22 -12.97 14.68
C ASN A 158 -21.96 -12.96 16.03
N ARG A 159 -21.90 -11.81 16.75
CA ARG A 159 -22.82 -11.64 17.86
C ARG A 159 -24.21 -11.68 17.26
N SER A 160 -25.00 -12.67 17.67
CA SER A 160 -26.44 -12.57 17.54
C SER A 160 -26.83 -11.19 18.09
N LEU A 161 -27.55 -10.42 17.28
CA LEU A 161 -28.15 -9.20 17.81
C LEU A 161 -29.06 -9.65 18.96
N ASP A 162 -28.64 -9.36 20.20
CA ASP A 162 -29.51 -9.52 21.35
C ASP A 162 -30.62 -8.52 21.16
N PHE A 163 -31.78 -9.01 20.77
CA PHE A 163 -33.03 -8.24 20.70
C PHE A 163 -33.92 -8.71 21.84
N TRP A 164 -34.61 -7.79 22.43
CA TRP A 164 -35.56 -8.09 23.46
C TRP A 164 -36.74 -8.87 22.87
N THR A 165 -37.06 -9.96 23.50
CA THR A 165 -38.33 -10.65 23.20
C THR A 165 -39.51 -9.77 23.65
N ILE A 166 -40.67 -10.02 23.10
CA ILE A 166 -41.89 -9.28 23.46
C ILE A 166 -42.14 -9.32 24.97
N ASP A 167 -41.90 -10.46 25.58
CA ASP A 167 -42.09 -10.68 27.03
C ASP A 167 -41.05 -9.89 27.87
N GLU A 168 -39.79 -9.79 27.41
CA GLU A 168 -38.78 -8.99 28.07
C GLU A 168 -39.07 -7.50 27.94
N TYR A 169 -39.56 -7.05 26.77
CA TYR A 169 -39.96 -5.67 26.55
C TYR A 169 -41.18 -5.30 27.40
N GLN A 170 -42.18 -6.19 27.53
CA GLN A 170 -43.33 -5.96 28.38
C GLN A 170 -42.99 -5.88 29.88
N LYS A 171 -41.94 -6.59 30.33
CA LYS A 171 -41.46 -6.48 31.72
C LYS A 171 -40.66 -5.21 31.98
N PHE A 172 -40.17 -4.57 30.95
CA PHE A 172 -39.41 -3.34 31.07
C PHE A 172 -40.27 -2.09 31.13
N ILE A 173 -41.46 -2.12 30.49
CA ILE A 173 -42.46 -1.06 30.56
C ILE A 173 -43.32 -1.23 31.81
#